data_a6f6c7150f684ab766ca0bf9b07ba8ea
#
_entry.id   a6f6c7150f684ab766ca0bf9b07ba8ea
#
_cell.length_a   1.000
_cell.length_b   1.000
_cell.length_c   1.000
_cell.angle_alpha   90.00
_cell.angle_beta   90.00
_cell.angle_gamma   90.00
#
_symmetry.space_group_name_H-M   'P 1'
#
loop_
_entity.id
_entity.type
_entity.pdbx_description
1 polymer ?
#
loop_
_entity_poly.entity_id
_entity_poly.type
_entity_poly.pdbx_seq_one_letter_code
_entity_poly.pdbx_strand_id
1 'polypeptide(L)'
;MTEELRRAKEALDADAAVTLAVCRGDDLTVSREKGIKPLLKLTQDDDLRNASAADRIVGKAAAMLYALTGVEAVFAQVLSEQGRTVLKRYGIVYEYGTLTENIINRAGTGLCPMEEAVKDIDDLKEALAAIQMKVVALRKG
;
A
#
# COMPACT_ATOMS: atom_id res chain seq x y z
N MET A 1 -8.04 17.37 -1.15
CA MET A 1 -8.09 16.03 -1.78
C MET A 1 -8.46 16.18 -3.25
N THR A 2 -7.70 15.54 -4.14
CA THR A 2 -8.02 15.57 -5.55
C THR A 2 -9.29 14.74 -5.83
N GLU A 3 -9.90 14.98 -6.99
CA GLU A 3 -11.08 14.22 -7.41
C GLU A 3 -10.78 12.72 -7.54
N GLU A 4 -9.61 12.38 -8.09
CA GLU A 4 -9.21 10.97 -8.26
C GLU A 4 -9.02 10.28 -6.90
N LEU A 5 -8.39 10.94 -5.95
CA LEU A 5 -8.20 10.38 -4.62
C LEU A 5 -9.54 10.22 -3.90
N ARG A 6 -10.43 11.20 -4.05
CA ARG A 6 -11.78 11.14 -3.47
C ARG A 6 -12.56 9.95 -4.05
N ARG A 7 -12.49 9.75 -5.37
CA ARG A 7 -13.18 8.63 -6.01
C ARG A 7 -12.63 7.28 -5.57
N ALA A 8 -11.31 7.17 -5.45
CA ALA A 8 -10.67 5.95 -4.94
C ALA A 8 -11.11 5.66 -3.50
N LYS A 9 -11.11 6.68 -2.65
CA LYS A 9 -11.56 6.56 -1.26
C LYS A 9 -13.03 6.15 -1.19
N GLU A 10 -13.89 6.76 -1.97
CA GLU A 10 -15.31 6.42 -2.00
C GLU A 10 -15.55 4.97 -2.41
N ALA A 11 -14.81 4.47 -3.39
CA ALA A 11 -14.90 3.07 -3.81
C ALA A 11 -14.50 2.12 -2.67
N LEU A 12 -13.46 2.48 -1.93
CA LEU A 12 -13.03 1.71 -0.76
C LEU A 12 -14.11 1.70 0.32
N ASP A 13 -14.69 2.87 0.61
CA ASP A 13 -15.67 3.03 1.67
C ASP A 13 -17.04 2.38 1.31
N ALA A 14 -17.38 2.34 0.04
CA ALA A 14 -18.69 1.87 -0.41
C ALA A 14 -18.86 0.35 -0.30
N ASP A 15 -17.77 -0.42 -0.29
CA ASP A 15 -17.82 -1.88 -0.28
C ASP A 15 -16.72 -2.41 0.64
N ALA A 16 -17.12 -3.01 1.76
CA ALA A 16 -16.17 -3.54 2.75
C ALA A 16 -15.25 -4.64 2.18
N ALA A 17 -15.66 -5.29 1.10
CA ALA A 17 -14.85 -6.33 0.46
C ALA A 17 -13.73 -5.76 -0.42
N VAL A 18 -13.82 -4.49 -0.81
CA VAL A 18 -12.75 -3.84 -1.60
C VAL A 18 -11.55 -3.61 -0.69
N THR A 19 -10.38 -4.04 -1.14
CA THR A 19 -9.14 -3.90 -0.39
C THR A 19 -8.23 -2.81 -0.96
N LEU A 20 -8.38 -2.50 -2.24
CA LEU A 20 -7.56 -1.53 -2.93
C LEU A 20 -8.37 -0.93 -4.09
N ALA A 21 -8.33 0.38 -4.24
CA ALA A 21 -8.95 1.08 -5.34
C ALA A 21 -7.94 2.02 -5.98
N VAL A 22 -7.90 2.07 -7.31
CA VAL A 22 -7.00 2.95 -8.06
C VAL A 22 -7.84 3.76 -9.05
N CYS A 23 -7.64 5.07 -9.04
CA CYS A 23 -8.31 5.99 -9.96
C CYS A 23 -7.28 6.78 -10.77
N ARG A 24 -7.37 6.66 -12.09
CA ARG A 24 -6.58 7.48 -13.01
C ARG A 24 -7.55 8.12 -14.01
N GLY A 25 -7.70 9.45 -13.91
CA GLY A 25 -8.72 10.15 -14.70
C GLY A 25 -10.09 9.58 -14.42
N ASP A 26 -10.75 9.06 -15.45
CA ASP A 26 -12.09 8.47 -15.33
C ASP A 26 -12.04 6.95 -15.05
N ASP A 27 -10.86 6.35 -15.09
CA ASP A 27 -10.71 4.90 -14.90
C ASP A 27 -10.58 4.57 -13.41
N LEU A 28 -11.54 3.81 -12.91
CA LEU A 28 -11.54 3.32 -11.54
C LEU A 28 -11.45 1.80 -11.54
N THR A 29 -10.43 1.28 -10.87
CA THR A 29 -10.20 -0.17 -10.76
C THR A 29 -10.18 -0.55 -9.29
N VAL A 30 -10.80 -1.65 -8.93
CA VAL A 30 -10.81 -2.13 -7.55
C VAL A 30 -10.31 -3.58 -7.49
N SER A 31 -9.73 -3.93 -6.34
CA SER A 31 -9.34 -5.30 -6.03
C SER A 31 -10.02 -5.74 -4.73
N ARG A 32 -10.34 -7.00 -4.65
CA ARG A 32 -10.89 -7.64 -3.44
C ARG A 32 -9.94 -8.68 -2.86
N GLU A 33 -8.75 -8.79 -3.44
CA GLU A 33 -7.72 -9.67 -2.90
C GLU A 33 -7.13 -9.11 -1.62
N LYS A 34 -6.95 -9.97 -0.63
CA LYS A 34 -6.36 -9.58 0.66
C LYS A 34 -4.84 -9.58 0.58
N GLY A 35 -4.22 -8.77 1.43
CA GLY A 35 -2.78 -8.73 1.57
C GLY A 35 -2.09 -7.86 0.55
N ILE A 36 -0.79 -8.09 0.37
CA ILE A 36 0.09 -7.24 -0.43
C ILE A 36 0.09 -7.58 -1.94
N LYS A 37 -0.48 -8.73 -2.32
CA LYS A 37 -0.43 -9.23 -3.71
C LYS A 37 -0.97 -8.25 -4.75
N PRO A 38 -2.14 -7.61 -4.55
CA PRO A 38 -2.63 -6.65 -5.56
C PRO A 38 -1.63 -5.54 -5.83
N LEU A 39 -0.98 -5.03 -4.78
CA LEU A 39 -0.01 -3.97 -4.92
C LEU A 39 1.29 -4.48 -5.57
N LEU A 40 1.75 -5.68 -5.23
CA LEU A 40 2.90 -6.30 -5.91
C LEU A 40 2.66 -6.42 -7.41
N LYS A 41 1.47 -6.81 -7.80
CA LYS A 41 1.10 -6.92 -9.20
C LYS A 41 1.20 -5.57 -9.91
N LEU A 42 0.74 -4.51 -9.26
CA LEU A 42 0.83 -3.16 -9.82
C LEU A 42 2.28 -2.70 -10.03
N THR A 43 3.22 -3.14 -9.19
CA THR A 43 4.63 -2.80 -9.38
C THR A 43 5.24 -3.48 -10.61
N GLN A 44 4.64 -4.57 -11.09
CA GLN A 44 5.17 -5.35 -12.21
C GLN A 44 4.47 -5.04 -13.53
N ASP A 45 3.15 -4.91 -13.50
CA ASP A 45 2.32 -4.85 -14.69
C ASP A 45 1.85 -3.44 -15.04
N ASP A 46 1.68 -2.60 -14.05
CA ASP A 46 1.08 -1.27 -14.22
C ASP A 46 1.97 -0.16 -13.70
N ASP A 47 1.79 0.98 -14.31
CA ASP A 47 2.42 2.23 -13.94
C ASP A 47 1.31 3.12 -13.35
N LEU A 48 1.48 3.52 -12.11
CA LEU A 48 0.50 4.34 -11.42
C LEU A 48 0.83 5.84 -11.47
N ARG A 49 1.70 6.27 -12.38
CA ARG A 49 1.94 7.71 -12.55
C ARG A 49 0.62 8.41 -12.91
N ASN A 50 0.39 9.55 -12.28
CA ASN A 50 -0.83 10.33 -12.41
C ASN A 50 -2.08 9.61 -11.90
N ALA A 51 -1.91 8.56 -11.11
CA ALA A 51 -3.02 7.84 -10.47
C ALA A 51 -3.06 8.11 -8.98
N SER A 52 -4.24 7.91 -8.38
CA SER A 52 -4.43 7.95 -6.94
C SER A 52 -4.95 6.60 -6.47
N ALA A 53 -4.53 6.18 -5.28
CA ALA A 53 -4.91 4.89 -4.72
C ALA A 53 -5.50 5.03 -3.33
N ALA A 54 -6.44 4.16 -3.00
CA ALA A 54 -6.99 4.04 -1.65
C ALA A 54 -6.80 2.61 -1.17
N ASP A 55 -6.30 2.45 0.05
CA ASP A 55 -5.90 1.15 0.59
C ASP A 55 -6.35 1.04 2.04
N ARG A 56 -6.58 -0.17 2.51
CA ARG A 56 -7.00 -0.40 3.89
C ARG A 56 -5.87 -0.16 4.88
N ILE A 57 -4.69 -0.72 4.61
CA ILE A 57 -3.56 -0.67 5.54
C ILE A 57 -2.30 -0.38 4.76
N VAL A 58 -1.61 0.70 5.12
CA VAL A 58 -0.34 1.09 4.51
C VAL A 58 0.71 1.22 5.59
N GLY A 59 1.63 0.27 5.62
CA GLY A 59 2.84 0.32 6.42
C GLY A 59 4.04 0.67 5.56
N LYS A 60 5.23 0.47 6.10
CA LYS A 60 6.47 0.74 5.38
C LYS A 60 6.56 -0.06 4.08
N ALA A 61 6.22 -1.37 4.12
CA ALA A 61 6.27 -2.23 2.95
C ALA A 61 5.38 -1.72 1.82
N ALA A 62 4.10 -1.48 2.11
CA ALA A 62 3.17 -0.97 1.10
C ALA A 62 3.60 0.39 0.58
N ALA A 63 4.03 1.29 1.47
CA ALA A 63 4.47 2.63 1.06
C ALA A 63 5.66 2.57 0.09
N MET A 64 6.62 1.66 0.34
CA MET A 64 7.76 1.48 -0.57
C MET A 64 7.32 0.95 -1.92
N LEU A 65 6.36 0.04 -1.97
CA LEU A 65 5.79 -0.45 -3.22
C LEU A 65 5.06 0.67 -3.98
N TYR A 66 4.29 1.49 -3.27
CA TYR A 66 3.64 2.66 -3.89
C TYR A 66 4.67 3.60 -4.50
N ALA A 67 5.80 3.82 -3.80
CA ALA A 67 6.87 4.65 -4.34
C ALA A 67 7.43 4.10 -5.66
N LEU A 68 7.53 2.78 -5.77
CA LEU A 68 7.97 2.13 -7.01
C LEU A 68 6.98 2.30 -8.17
N THR A 69 5.69 2.39 -7.86
CA THR A 69 4.66 2.54 -8.90
C THR A 69 4.57 3.95 -9.46
N GLY A 70 5.12 4.95 -8.76
CA GLY A 70 5.02 6.34 -9.17
C GLY A 70 3.66 6.97 -8.87
N VAL A 71 2.86 6.37 -8.00
CA VAL A 71 1.54 6.89 -7.63
C VAL A 71 1.62 8.33 -7.14
N GLU A 72 0.63 9.15 -7.49
CA GLU A 72 0.61 10.57 -7.12
C GLU A 72 0.12 10.78 -5.69
N ALA A 73 -0.94 10.07 -5.31
CA ALA A 73 -1.55 10.24 -4.00
C ALA A 73 -2.10 8.92 -3.46
N VAL A 74 -2.08 8.76 -2.15
CA VAL A 74 -2.57 7.57 -1.47
C VAL A 74 -3.46 7.96 -0.29
N PHE A 75 -4.64 7.36 -0.21
CA PHE A 75 -5.45 7.36 1.00
C PHE A 75 -5.26 6.01 1.69
N ALA A 76 -4.90 6.03 2.96
CA ALA A 76 -4.77 4.81 3.76
C ALA A 76 -5.80 4.86 4.89
N GLN A 77 -6.66 3.84 4.98
CA GLN A 77 -7.60 3.77 6.10
C GLN A 77 -6.81 3.71 7.41
N VAL A 78 -5.75 2.88 7.44
CA VAL A 78 -4.80 2.83 8.55
C VAL A 78 -3.39 3.04 7.96
N LEU A 79 -2.68 4.03 8.48
CA LEU A 79 -1.32 4.35 8.05
C LEU A 79 -0.38 4.22 9.23
N SER A 80 0.77 3.57 9.05
CA SER A 80 1.78 3.53 10.10
C SER A 80 2.69 4.75 10.04
N GLU A 81 3.36 5.06 11.15
CA GLU A 81 4.35 6.14 11.21
C GLU A 81 5.45 5.94 10.18
N GLN A 82 5.92 4.71 10.03
CA GLN A 82 6.98 4.38 9.07
C GLN A 82 6.47 4.51 7.63
N GLY A 83 5.24 4.10 7.37
CA GLY A 83 4.62 4.27 6.06
C GLY A 83 4.51 5.74 5.70
N ARG A 84 4.09 6.57 6.66
CA ARG A 84 4.02 8.02 6.46
C ARG A 84 5.37 8.60 6.10
N THR A 85 6.41 8.19 6.80
CA THR A 85 7.78 8.66 6.54
C THR A 85 8.21 8.35 5.11
N VAL A 86 7.91 7.15 4.62
CA VAL A 86 8.24 6.74 3.26
C VAL A 86 7.45 7.58 2.24
N LEU A 87 6.14 7.74 2.44
CA LEU A 87 5.33 8.53 1.53
C LEU A 87 5.84 9.97 1.42
N LYS A 88 6.21 10.57 2.55
CA LYS A 88 6.81 11.92 2.57
C LYS A 88 8.12 11.96 1.81
N ARG A 89 9.00 10.98 2.03
CA ARG A 89 10.31 10.93 1.39
C ARG A 89 10.21 10.95 -0.12
N TYR A 90 9.25 10.25 -0.69
CA TYR A 90 9.09 10.13 -2.14
C TYR A 90 8.09 11.12 -2.72
N GLY A 91 7.64 12.10 -1.93
CA GLY A 91 6.79 13.17 -2.43
C GLY A 91 5.37 12.72 -2.78
N ILE A 92 4.91 11.62 -2.21
CA ILE A 92 3.54 11.13 -2.44
C ILE A 92 2.59 11.88 -1.51
N VAL A 93 1.57 12.50 -2.09
CA VAL A 93 0.50 13.13 -1.30
C VAL A 93 -0.26 12.02 -0.58
N TYR A 94 -0.57 12.21 0.69
CA TYR A 94 -1.27 11.17 1.44
C TYR A 94 -2.33 11.74 2.37
N GLU A 95 -3.35 10.92 2.63
CA GLU A 95 -4.35 11.17 3.66
C GLU A 95 -4.61 9.84 4.35
N TYR A 96 -5.13 9.89 5.56
CA TYR A 96 -5.40 8.66 6.32
C TYR A 96 -6.60 8.82 7.23
N GLY A 97 -7.19 7.67 7.59
CA GLY A 97 -8.22 7.61 8.60
C GLY A 97 -7.62 7.54 10.00
N THR A 98 -6.74 6.58 10.22
CA THR A 98 -6.07 6.35 11.50
C THR A 98 -4.57 6.24 11.30
N LEU A 99 -3.80 6.91 12.17
CA LEU A 99 -2.34 6.78 12.20
C LEU A 99 -1.98 5.86 13.36
N THR A 100 -1.10 4.89 13.12
CA THR A 100 -0.65 3.93 14.13
C THR A 100 0.88 3.83 14.13
N GLU A 101 1.46 3.37 15.24
CA GLU A 101 2.91 3.19 15.30
C GLU A 101 3.39 2.09 14.36
N ASN A 102 2.75 0.93 14.40
CA ASN A 102 3.18 -0.25 13.64
C ASN A 102 1.98 -1.00 13.07
N ILE A 103 2.20 -1.70 11.96
CA ILE A 103 1.22 -2.64 11.45
C ILE A 103 1.49 -3.99 12.10
N ILE A 104 0.51 -4.49 12.81
CA ILE A 104 0.60 -5.70 13.63
C ILE A 104 0.04 -6.90 12.85
N ASN A 105 0.61 -8.09 13.08
CA ASN A 105 0.13 -9.31 12.47
C ASN A 105 -1.27 -9.69 13.01
N ARG A 106 -1.91 -10.66 12.36
CA ARG A 106 -3.28 -11.05 12.73
C ARG A 106 -3.40 -11.61 14.14
N ALA A 107 -2.33 -12.24 14.63
CA ALA A 107 -2.30 -12.80 15.97
C ALA A 107 -2.10 -11.76 17.07
N GLY A 108 -1.72 -10.54 16.72
CA GLY A 108 -1.44 -9.47 17.67
C GLY A 108 -0.16 -9.65 18.45
N THR A 109 0.74 -10.52 17.99
CA THR A 109 1.95 -10.89 18.71
C THR A 109 3.21 -10.16 18.25
N GLY A 110 3.15 -9.45 17.13
CA GLY A 110 4.30 -8.74 16.60
C GLY A 110 3.98 -8.06 15.28
N LEU A 111 5.01 -7.65 14.56
CA LEU A 111 4.85 -6.94 13.29
C LEU A 111 4.25 -7.84 12.21
N CYS A 112 3.49 -7.22 11.29
CA CYS A 112 3.07 -7.87 10.06
C CYS A 112 4.30 -8.47 9.35
N PRO A 113 4.20 -9.68 8.77
CA PRO A 113 5.35 -10.30 8.10
C PRO A 113 6.00 -9.44 7.02
N MET A 114 5.22 -8.63 6.30
CA MET A 114 5.78 -7.74 5.28
C MET A 114 6.59 -6.62 5.91
N GLU A 115 6.14 -6.10 7.07
CA GLU A 115 6.89 -5.08 7.80
C GLU A 115 8.20 -5.64 8.36
N GLU A 116 8.19 -6.89 8.83
CA GLU A 116 9.42 -7.57 9.25
C GLU A 116 10.40 -7.69 8.09
N ALA A 117 9.92 -8.03 6.90
CA ALA A 117 10.76 -8.22 5.72
C ALA A 117 11.53 -6.95 5.34
N VAL A 118 10.95 -5.76 5.54
CA VAL A 118 11.56 -4.49 5.13
C VAL A 118 12.07 -3.64 6.30
N LYS A 119 12.05 -4.18 7.49
CA LYS A 119 12.34 -3.45 8.72
C LYS A 119 13.64 -2.63 8.64
N ASP A 120 14.70 -3.20 8.10
CA ASP A 120 16.02 -2.57 8.02
C ASP A 120 16.40 -2.20 6.58
N ILE A 121 15.44 -2.15 5.66
CA ILE A 121 15.69 -1.88 4.25
C ILE A 121 15.19 -0.49 3.88
N ASP A 122 16.05 0.30 3.23
CA ASP A 122 15.69 1.64 2.75
C ASP A 122 15.66 1.74 1.24
N ASP A 123 16.30 0.82 0.53
CA ASP A 123 16.30 0.80 -0.93
C ASP A 123 15.02 0.16 -1.46
N LEU A 124 14.35 0.83 -2.41
CA LEU A 124 13.06 0.37 -2.94
C LEU A 124 13.16 -0.98 -3.64
N LYS A 125 14.20 -1.20 -4.42
CA LYS A 125 14.38 -2.46 -5.16
C LYS A 125 14.69 -3.62 -4.23
N GLU A 126 15.50 -3.36 -3.20
CA GLU A 126 15.76 -4.36 -2.17
C GLU A 126 14.49 -4.71 -1.40
N ALA A 127 13.66 -3.70 -1.10
CA ALA A 127 12.38 -3.92 -0.43
C ALA A 127 11.46 -4.78 -1.29
N LEU A 128 11.37 -4.51 -2.58
CA LEU A 128 10.55 -5.32 -3.50
C LEU A 128 11.00 -6.77 -3.48
N ALA A 129 12.31 -7.02 -3.59
CA ALA A 129 12.86 -8.39 -3.57
C ALA A 129 12.54 -9.09 -2.24
N ALA A 130 12.73 -8.39 -1.11
CA ALA A 130 12.46 -8.95 0.21
C ALA A 130 10.97 -9.31 0.38
N ILE A 131 10.08 -8.45 -0.09
CA ILE A 131 8.64 -8.68 -0.02
C ILE A 131 8.25 -9.89 -0.89
N GLN A 132 8.78 -9.96 -2.11
CA GLN A 132 8.52 -11.09 -3.02
C GLN A 132 8.97 -12.41 -2.40
N MET A 133 10.15 -12.43 -1.80
CA MET A 133 10.66 -13.62 -1.12
C MET A 133 9.79 -14.01 0.07
N LYS A 134 9.31 -13.02 0.83
CA LYS A 134 8.44 -13.27 1.98
C LYS A 134 7.10 -13.88 1.55
N VAL A 135 6.52 -13.36 0.48
CA VAL A 135 5.27 -13.90 -0.07
C VAL A 135 5.44 -15.37 -0.47
N VAL A 136 6.55 -15.69 -1.14
CA VAL A 136 6.84 -17.08 -1.52
C VAL A 136 7.00 -17.96 -0.28
N ALA A 137 7.75 -17.50 0.72
CA ALA A 137 7.97 -18.24 1.96
C ALA A 137 6.65 -18.54 2.70
N LEU A 138 5.75 -17.55 2.76
CA LEU A 138 4.45 -17.73 3.42
C LEU A 138 3.55 -18.72 2.69
N ARG A 139 3.66 -18.82 1.36
CA ARG A 139 2.91 -19.80 0.57
C ARG A 139 3.36 -21.22 0.86
N LYS A 140 4.64 -21.42 1.14
CA LYS A 140 5.21 -22.74 1.39
C LYS A 140 5.01 -23.20 2.84
N GLY A 141 4.79 -22.23 3.72
CA GLY A 141 4.55 -22.49 5.12
C GLY A 141 3.08 -22.56 5.44
#